data_80ce488d449876eecf73d259fe7b6801
#
_entry.id   80ce488d449876eecf73d259fe7b6801
#
_cell.length_a   1.000
_cell.length_b   1.000
_cell.length_c   1.000
_cell.angle_alpha   90.00
_cell.angle_beta   90.00
_cell.angle_gamma   90.00
#
_symmetry.space_group_name_H-M   'P 1'
#
loop_
_entity.id
_entity.type
_entity.pdbx_description
1 polymer ?
#
loop_
_entity_poly.entity_id
_entity_poly.type
_entity_poly.pdbx_seq_one_letter_code
_entity_poly.pdbx_strand_id
1 'polypeptide(L)'
;RRSVTSIPGIGKGLAAALEEIVRRGSFERRDKLLEKYPPTALEFLKIQGLGPKSIALILEHYRISTIDELERLCREQKLRLLPRMGAKLEEKVLRSIAHYRRSAGRFLLSFAQEIAGELVAHLAAGGGVTRVEPAGSLRRGKETVGDVDILVTGPDATAAIERFASYPRITEVLAKGPNKASAKIGEEGLQVDVRALPEESFGAALQYFTGSKEHNVALRTRSVKAGLKLSEYGLFRAASGEKIAGETEEGVYRALGLEWIPPELRENQGEIEAAAEGRLPRLVELSDIRGDLHMHTTASDGRLTPAQAIACYREQGYHFIAITDHDTVACPTHTDAGMLILSGIELGYELPGEEL
;
A
#
# COMPACT_ATOMS: atom_id res chain seq x y z
N ARG A 1 17.26 35.00 4.83
CA ARG A 1 16.99 33.91 3.82
C ARG A 1 18.22 33.02 3.80
N ARG A 2 18.11 31.77 4.26
CA ARG A 2 19.20 30.78 4.14
C ARG A 2 19.31 30.40 2.65
N SER A 3 20.51 30.43 2.09
CA SER A 3 20.76 30.00 0.71
C SER A 3 20.52 28.50 0.59
N VAL A 4 19.89 28.06 -0.49
CA VAL A 4 19.67 26.63 -0.80
C VAL A 4 20.98 25.85 -0.85
N THR A 5 22.08 26.51 -1.20
CA THR A 5 23.43 25.93 -1.20
C THR A 5 24.01 25.66 0.19
N SER A 6 23.34 26.12 1.29
CA SER A 6 23.75 25.79 2.65
C SER A 6 23.29 24.38 3.11
N ILE A 7 22.48 23.69 2.29
CA ILE A 7 22.00 22.32 2.56
C ILE A 7 23.08 21.35 2.06
N PRO A 8 23.57 20.43 2.90
CA PRO A 8 24.52 19.41 2.49
C PRO A 8 24.03 18.63 1.27
N GLY A 9 24.89 18.41 0.29
CA GLY A 9 24.54 17.71 -0.95
C GLY A 9 23.96 18.58 -2.06
N ILE A 10 23.60 19.86 -1.80
CA ILE A 10 23.09 20.78 -2.82
C ILE A 10 24.22 21.67 -3.34
N GLY A 11 24.76 21.30 -4.50
CA GLY A 11 25.71 22.12 -5.24
C GLY A 11 25.03 23.23 -6.05
N LYS A 12 25.85 24.17 -6.62
CA LYS A 12 25.35 25.33 -7.39
C LYS A 12 24.39 24.95 -8.52
N GLY A 13 24.62 23.85 -9.25
CA GLY A 13 23.76 23.41 -10.36
C GLY A 13 22.39 22.96 -9.89
N LEU A 14 22.33 22.21 -8.78
CA LEU A 14 21.04 21.77 -8.20
C LEU A 14 20.28 22.95 -7.58
N ALA A 15 21.00 23.86 -6.91
CA ALA A 15 20.38 25.07 -6.36
C ALA A 15 19.73 25.93 -7.46
N ALA A 16 20.41 26.14 -8.60
CA ALA A 16 19.86 26.88 -9.72
C ALA A 16 18.59 26.19 -10.30
N ALA A 17 18.62 24.87 -10.45
CA ALA A 17 17.44 24.12 -10.92
C ALA A 17 16.27 24.23 -9.93
N LEU A 18 16.51 24.16 -8.62
CA LEU A 18 15.48 24.35 -7.59
C LEU A 18 14.87 25.76 -7.63
N GLU A 19 15.71 26.78 -7.81
CA GLU A 19 15.23 28.17 -7.95
C GLU A 19 14.36 28.35 -9.20
N GLU A 20 14.73 27.71 -10.33
CA GLU A 20 13.91 27.70 -11.55
C GLU A 20 12.57 26.99 -11.33
N ILE A 21 12.56 25.82 -10.68
CA ILE A 21 11.33 25.08 -10.35
C ILE A 21 10.40 25.94 -9.51
N VAL A 22 10.90 26.58 -8.44
CA VAL A 22 10.09 27.46 -7.58
C VAL A 22 9.51 28.64 -8.34
N ARG A 23 10.27 29.20 -9.30
CA ARG A 23 9.85 30.41 -10.05
C ARG A 23 8.90 30.12 -11.19
N ARG A 24 9.06 29.02 -11.91
CA ARG A 24 8.34 28.72 -13.16
C ARG A 24 7.80 27.29 -13.29
N GLY A 25 7.87 26.50 -12.23
CA GLY A 25 7.36 25.12 -12.22
C GLY A 25 8.20 24.12 -13.03
N SER A 26 9.31 24.55 -13.64
CA SER A 26 10.20 23.71 -14.44
C SER A 26 11.63 24.26 -14.44
N PHE A 27 12.57 23.53 -15.05
CA PHE A 27 13.95 23.96 -15.23
C PHE A 27 14.48 23.56 -16.61
N GLU A 28 15.42 24.34 -17.13
CA GLU A 28 15.88 24.31 -18.52
C GLU A 28 16.25 22.91 -19.04
N ARG A 29 16.97 22.12 -18.21
CA ARG A 29 17.37 20.77 -18.62
C ARG A 29 16.19 19.81 -18.78
N ARG A 30 15.15 19.96 -17.93
CA ARG A 30 13.90 19.18 -18.05
C ARG A 30 13.17 19.57 -19.33
N ASP A 31 13.05 20.86 -19.59
CA ASP A 31 12.33 21.38 -20.77
C ASP A 31 12.97 20.87 -22.06
N LYS A 32 14.32 20.95 -22.18
CA LYS A 32 15.07 20.37 -23.31
C LYS A 32 14.89 18.87 -23.48
N LEU A 33 14.72 18.11 -22.37
CA LEU A 33 14.44 16.68 -22.44
C LEU A 33 13.01 16.41 -22.93
N LEU A 34 12.04 17.23 -22.53
CA LEU A 34 10.64 17.12 -22.98
C LEU A 34 10.45 17.48 -24.45
N GLU A 35 11.33 18.30 -25.03
CA GLU A 35 11.36 18.54 -26.49
C GLU A 35 11.75 17.25 -27.26
N LYS A 36 12.60 16.42 -26.65
CA LYS A 36 13.13 15.19 -27.28
C LYS A 36 12.33 13.95 -26.95
N TYR A 37 11.82 13.85 -25.72
CA TYR A 37 11.15 12.66 -25.20
C TYR A 37 9.76 13.01 -24.66
N PRO A 38 8.74 12.18 -24.90
CA PRO A 38 7.41 12.42 -24.37
C PRO A 38 7.42 12.36 -22.82
N PRO A 39 6.53 13.09 -22.12
CA PRO A 39 6.41 13.02 -20.67
C PRO A 39 6.20 11.58 -20.14
N THR A 40 5.51 10.75 -20.92
CA THR A 40 5.25 9.34 -20.65
C THR A 40 6.50 8.44 -20.71
N ALA A 41 7.64 8.95 -21.19
CA ALA A 41 8.91 8.20 -21.18
C ALA A 41 9.29 7.66 -19.79
N LEU A 42 8.89 8.35 -18.72
CA LEU A 42 9.10 7.90 -17.34
C LEU A 42 8.26 6.68 -16.99
N GLU A 43 7.12 6.46 -17.65
CA GLU A 43 6.31 5.25 -17.43
C GLU A 43 7.00 4.00 -17.95
N PHE A 44 7.79 4.11 -19.02
CA PHE A 44 8.55 2.98 -19.54
C PHE A 44 9.63 2.49 -18.57
N LEU A 45 10.14 3.36 -17.67
CA LEU A 45 11.08 2.96 -16.61
C LEU A 45 10.46 2.01 -15.58
N LYS A 46 9.13 1.99 -15.46
CA LYS A 46 8.41 1.05 -14.60
C LYS A 46 8.32 -0.37 -15.18
N ILE A 47 8.70 -0.54 -16.44
CA ILE A 47 8.68 -1.83 -17.13
C ILE A 47 10.02 -2.53 -16.93
N GLN A 48 10.02 -3.65 -16.22
CA GLN A 48 11.24 -4.42 -15.96
C GLN A 48 11.91 -4.88 -17.25
N GLY A 49 13.21 -4.69 -17.33
CA GLY A 49 14.02 -5.03 -18.51
C GLY A 49 14.31 -3.85 -19.41
N LEU A 50 13.69 -2.67 -19.16
CA LEU A 50 13.94 -1.44 -19.90
C LEU A 50 14.68 -0.43 -19.01
N GLY A 51 15.98 -0.26 -19.26
CA GLY A 51 16.75 0.84 -18.66
C GLY A 51 16.68 2.12 -19.51
N PRO A 52 17.19 3.28 -18.99
CA PRO A 52 17.13 4.55 -19.70
C PRO A 52 17.71 4.53 -21.13
N LYS A 53 18.82 3.78 -21.33
CA LYS A 53 19.44 3.64 -22.67
C LYS A 53 18.55 2.86 -23.66
N SER A 54 17.89 1.81 -23.16
CA SER A 54 16.96 1.00 -23.96
C SER A 54 15.73 1.80 -24.35
N ILE A 55 15.17 2.55 -23.39
CA ILE A 55 14.02 3.42 -23.62
C ILE A 55 14.35 4.50 -24.65
N ALA A 56 15.49 5.19 -24.50
CA ALA A 56 15.92 6.19 -25.46
C ALA A 56 16.02 5.61 -26.90
N LEU A 57 16.59 4.42 -27.04
CA LEU A 57 16.72 3.76 -28.34
C LEU A 57 15.35 3.39 -28.94
N ILE A 58 14.42 2.90 -28.13
CA ILE A 58 13.04 2.58 -28.56
C ILE A 58 12.33 3.84 -29.04
N LEU A 59 12.37 4.92 -28.24
CA LEU A 59 11.70 6.18 -28.54
C LEU A 59 12.27 6.87 -29.79
N GLU A 60 13.59 6.81 -29.99
CA GLU A 60 14.26 7.37 -31.17
C GLU A 60 13.89 6.59 -32.45
N HIS A 61 13.74 5.26 -32.36
CA HIS A 61 13.51 4.42 -33.54
C HIS A 61 12.02 4.32 -33.91
N TYR A 62 11.14 4.12 -32.90
CA TYR A 62 9.72 3.87 -33.14
C TYR A 62 8.80 5.04 -32.79
N ARG A 63 9.30 6.09 -32.15
CA ARG A 63 8.55 7.30 -31.75
C ARG A 63 7.23 7.01 -31.04
N ILE A 64 7.22 5.97 -30.19
CA ILE A 64 6.07 5.62 -29.38
C ILE A 64 5.93 6.57 -28.17
N SER A 65 4.71 6.70 -27.66
CA SER A 65 4.40 7.55 -26.51
C SER A 65 3.64 6.85 -25.40
N THR A 66 3.15 5.62 -25.63
CA THR A 66 2.32 4.89 -24.67
C THR A 66 2.82 3.46 -24.44
N ILE A 67 2.46 2.88 -23.28
CA ILE A 67 2.74 1.48 -22.97
C ILE A 67 1.99 0.53 -23.93
N ASP A 68 0.82 0.93 -24.43
CA ASP A 68 0.06 0.14 -25.40
C ASP A 68 0.80 0.05 -26.75
N GLU A 69 1.43 1.12 -27.17
CA GLU A 69 2.28 1.09 -28.37
C GLU A 69 3.54 0.23 -28.17
N LEU A 70 4.15 0.30 -26.97
CA LEU A 70 5.27 -0.58 -26.62
C LEU A 70 4.85 -2.07 -26.65
N GLU A 71 3.68 -2.40 -26.08
CA GLU A 71 3.15 -3.77 -26.13
C GLU A 71 2.92 -4.23 -27.55
N ARG A 72 2.35 -3.37 -28.40
CA ARG A 72 2.13 -3.68 -29.81
C ARG A 72 3.45 -3.99 -30.53
N LEU A 73 4.50 -3.17 -30.30
CA LEU A 73 5.83 -3.42 -30.86
C LEU A 73 6.38 -4.79 -30.44
N CYS A 74 6.21 -5.16 -29.16
CA CYS A 74 6.63 -6.47 -28.67
C CYS A 74 5.81 -7.60 -29.30
N ARG A 75 4.48 -7.46 -29.41
CA ARG A 75 3.62 -8.48 -30.07
C ARG A 75 3.91 -8.65 -31.55
N GLU A 76 4.27 -7.57 -32.23
CA GLU A 76 4.70 -7.55 -33.64
C GLU A 76 6.16 -7.99 -33.82
N GLN A 77 6.84 -8.41 -32.74
CA GLN A 77 8.24 -8.84 -32.73
C GLN A 77 9.24 -7.78 -33.24
N LYS A 78 8.87 -6.51 -33.16
CA LYS A 78 9.68 -5.38 -33.65
C LYS A 78 10.75 -4.97 -32.65
N LEU A 79 10.53 -5.17 -31.33
CA LEU A 79 11.50 -4.78 -30.32
C LEU A 79 12.82 -5.55 -30.48
N ARG A 80 12.75 -6.84 -30.83
CA ARG A 80 13.92 -7.72 -31.06
C ARG A 80 14.79 -7.31 -32.23
N LEU A 81 14.30 -6.42 -33.11
CA LEU A 81 15.06 -5.90 -34.25
C LEU A 81 16.04 -4.79 -33.85
N LEU A 82 15.87 -4.24 -32.64
CA LEU A 82 16.79 -3.22 -32.13
C LEU A 82 18.07 -3.87 -31.56
N PRO A 83 19.23 -3.17 -31.68
CA PRO A 83 20.49 -3.64 -31.11
C PRO A 83 20.36 -3.96 -29.61
N ARG A 84 20.88 -5.09 -29.18
CA ARG A 84 20.84 -5.59 -27.78
C ARG A 84 19.46 -5.90 -27.23
N MET A 85 18.42 -5.97 -28.06
CA MET A 85 17.05 -6.29 -27.68
C MET A 85 16.61 -7.61 -28.33
N GLY A 86 16.99 -8.74 -27.73
CA GLY A 86 16.63 -10.08 -28.23
C GLY A 86 15.22 -10.52 -27.82
N ALA A 87 14.76 -11.66 -28.34
CA ALA A 87 13.45 -12.25 -28.06
C ALA A 87 13.18 -12.44 -26.54
N LYS A 88 14.20 -12.83 -25.76
CA LYS A 88 14.06 -13.00 -24.29
C LYS A 88 13.71 -11.68 -23.60
N LEU A 89 14.31 -10.56 -24.02
CA LEU A 89 13.98 -9.25 -23.46
C LEU A 89 12.55 -8.84 -23.85
N GLU A 90 12.16 -9.06 -25.09
CA GLU A 90 10.80 -8.76 -25.58
C GLU A 90 9.73 -9.53 -24.79
N GLU A 91 9.93 -10.84 -24.54
CA GLU A 91 9.05 -11.62 -23.68
C GLU A 91 9.03 -11.12 -22.22
N LYS A 92 10.20 -10.71 -21.68
CA LYS A 92 10.28 -10.11 -20.33
C LYS A 92 9.49 -8.82 -20.28
N VAL A 93 9.61 -7.95 -21.29
CA VAL A 93 8.87 -6.69 -21.39
C VAL A 93 7.36 -6.96 -21.47
N LEU A 94 6.90 -7.91 -22.28
CA LEU A 94 5.47 -8.29 -22.34
C LEU A 94 4.93 -8.76 -20.98
N ARG A 95 5.68 -9.62 -20.29
CA ARG A 95 5.29 -10.07 -18.94
C ARG A 95 5.26 -8.90 -17.94
N SER A 96 6.23 -8.00 -18.04
CA SER A 96 6.29 -6.82 -17.17
C SER A 96 5.15 -5.83 -17.46
N ILE A 97 4.77 -5.62 -18.73
CA ILE A 97 3.59 -4.80 -19.09
C ILE A 97 2.32 -5.41 -18.49
N ALA A 98 2.14 -6.72 -18.61
CA ALA A 98 1.00 -7.40 -18.01
C ALA A 98 0.99 -7.27 -16.48
N HIS A 99 2.14 -7.32 -15.82
CA HIS A 99 2.29 -7.06 -14.39
C HIS A 99 2.00 -5.60 -14.06
N TYR A 100 2.59 -4.65 -14.79
CA TYR A 100 2.37 -3.21 -14.62
C TYR A 100 0.88 -2.85 -14.69
N ARG A 101 0.14 -3.38 -15.68
CA ARG A 101 -1.31 -3.15 -15.80
C ARG A 101 -2.11 -3.73 -14.63
N ARG A 102 -1.71 -4.90 -14.11
CA ARG A 102 -2.33 -5.45 -12.88
C ARG A 102 -2.01 -4.62 -11.64
N SER A 103 -0.85 -3.98 -11.64
CA SER A 103 -0.39 -3.11 -10.53
C SER A 103 -0.78 -1.64 -10.74
N ALA A 104 -1.13 -1.24 -11.97
CA ALA A 104 -1.56 0.12 -12.28
C ALA A 104 -2.86 0.43 -11.52
N GLY A 105 -2.84 1.50 -10.73
CA GLY A 105 -3.93 1.86 -9.82
C GLY A 105 -3.88 1.13 -8.49
N ARG A 106 -2.77 0.47 -8.13
CA ARG A 106 -2.54 -0.04 -6.78
C ARG A 106 -1.50 0.80 -6.05
N PHE A 107 -1.76 1.05 -4.78
CA PHE A 107 -1.00 1.92 -3.90
C PHE A 107 -0.33 1.10 -2.80
N LEU A 108 0.84 1.52 -2.32
CA LEU A 108 1.48 0.89 -1.17
C LEU A 108 0.57 0.97 0.06
N LEU A 109 0.61 -0.06 0.89
CA LEU A 109 -0.17 -0.13 2.13
C LEU A 109 0.06 1.11 3.01
N SER A 110 1.31 1.53 3.20
CA SER A 110 1.68 2.68 4.03
C SER A 110 1.03 3.98 3.54
N PHE A 111 1.04 4.23 2.23
CA PHE A 111 0.38 5.40 1.64
C PHE A 111 -1.14 5.36 1.84
N ALA A 112 -1.76 4.20 1.59
CA ALA A 112 -3.19 4.05 1.76
C ALA A 112 -3.62 4.12 3.24
N GLN A 113 -2.79 3.65 4.18
CA GLN A 113 -3.02 3.79 5.62
C GLN A 113 -2.97 5.25 6.09
N GLU A 114 -2.04 6.06 5.57
CA GLU A 114 -1.97 7.49 5.86
C GLU A 114 -3.26 8.20 5.45
N ILE A 115 -3.68 8.03 4.20
CA ILE A 115 -4.93 8.62 3.67
C ILE A 115 -6.16 8.12 4.45
N ALA A 116 -6.24 6.81 4.73
CA ALA A 116 -7.33 6.25 5.49
C ALA A 116 -7.38 6.79 6.93
N GLY A 117 -6.23 6.94 7.59
CA GLY A 117 -6.12 7.53 8.92
C GLY A 117 -6.62 8.97 8.99
N GLU A 118 -6.21 9.80 8.02
CA GLU A 118 -6.71 11.19 7.91
C GLU A 118 -8.23 11.23 7.71
N LEU A 119 -8.75 10.37 6.84
CA LEU A 119 -10.19 10.30 6.57
C LEU A 119 -10.99 9.77 7.77
N VAL A 120 -10.51 8.74 8.45
CA VAL A 120 -11.13 8.24 9.69
C VAL A 120 -11.22 9.37 10.72
N ALA A 121 -10.14 10.11 10.94
CA ALA A 121 -10.13 11.25 11.85
C ALA A 121 -11.11 12.35 11.41
N HIS A 122 -11.13 12.69 10.11
CA HIS A 122 -12.03 13.69 9.54
C HIS A 122 -13.51 13.30 9.70
N LEU A 123 -13.86 12.04 9.44
CA LEU A 123 -15.23 11.54 9.54
C LEU A 123 -15.68 11.41 11.00
N ALA A 124 -14.79 10.99 11.89
CA ALA A 124 -15.08 10.85 13.31
C ALA A 124 -15.25 12.21 14.04
N ALA A 125 -14.58 13.26 13.57
CA ALA A 125 -14.65 14.60 14.18
C ALA A 125 -16.05 15.23 14.07
N GLY A 126 -16.91 14.75 13.21
CA GLY A 126 -18.28 15.23 13.05
C GLY A 126 -19.26 14.50 13.95
N GLY A 127 -20.21 15.23 14.54
CA GLY A 127 -21.28 14.63 15.34
C GLY A 127 -22.10 13.60 14.59
N GLY A 128 -22.73 12.68 15.33
CA GLY A 128 -23.64 11.69 14.78
C GLY A 128 -23.02 10.42 14.20
N VAL A 129 -21.68 10.27 14.30
CA VAL A 129 -20.95 9.06 13.94
C VAL A 129 -20.41 8.40 15.22
N THR A 130 -20.70 7.11 15.41
CA THR A 130 -20.26 6.34 16.57
C THR A 130 -19.05 5.46 16.26
N ARG A 131 -18.93 5.00 14.99
CA ARG A 131 -17.81 4.15 14.54
C ARG A 131 -17.43 4.51 13.10
N VAL A 132 -16.13 4.53 12.84
CA VAL A 132 -15.53 4.66 11.50
C VAL A 132 -14.44 3.61 11.39
N GLU A 133 -14.58 2.68 10.44
CA GLU A 133 -13.65 1.57 10.29
C GLU A 133 -13.22 1.41 8.84
N PRO A 134 -11.92 1.36 8.56
CA PRO A 134 -11.44 0.92 7.25
C PRO A 134 -11.74 -0.57 7.05
N ALA A 135 -11.92 -0.96 5.78
CA ALA A 135 -12.19 -2.33 5.38
C ALA A 135 -11.30 -2.72 4.18
N GLY A 136 -11.73 -3.69 3.38
CA GLY A 136 -11.06 -4.09 2.16
C GLY A 136 -9.67 -4.69 2.36
N SER A 137 -8.88 -4.62 1.30
CA SER A 137 -7.50 -5.12 1.31
C SER A 137 -6.58 -4.32 2.24
N LEU A 138 -6.94 -3.06 2.54
CA LEU A 138 -6.25 -2.22 3.52
C LEU A 138 -6.31 -2.86 4.91
N ARG A 139 -7.52 -3.22 5.38
CA ARG A 139 -7.72 -3.85 6.69
C ARG A 139 -7.08 -5.24 6.78
N ARG A 140 -6.97 -5.95 5.65
CA ARG A 140 -6.27 -7.24 5.60
C ARG A 140 -4.74 -7.11 5.54
N GLY A 141 -4.18 -5.90 5.60
CA GLY A 141 -2.74 -5.69 5.61
C GLY A 141 -2.03 -6.09 4.31
N LYS A 142 -2.71 -6.01 3.14
CA LYS A 142 -2.07 -6.34 1.86
C LYS A 142 -0.99 -5.33 1.52
N GLU A 143 0.15 -5.78 1.01
CA GLU A 143 1.29 -4.91 0.63
C GLU A 143 0.89 -3.76 -0.30
N THR A 144 -0.11 -4.02 -1.16
CA THR A 144 -0.71 -2.99 -2.00
C THR A 144 -2.23 -3.06 -1.95
N VAL A 145 -2.90 -1.92 -2.09
CA VAL A 145 -4.36 -1.78 -2.15
C VAL A 145 -4.80 -1.14 -3.45
N GLY A 146 -5.95 -1.52 -4.00
CA GLY A 146 -6.52 -0.91 -5.21
C GLY A 146 -7.39 0.29 -4.87
N ASP A 147 -8.14 0.18 -3.79
CA ASP A 147 -9.08 1.15 -3.27
C ASP A 147 -9.14 1.06 -1.75
N VAL A 148 -9.74 2.05 -1.11
CA VAL A 148 -9.97 2.08 0.33
C VAL A 148 -11.46 2.10 0.59
N ASP A 149 -11.98 1.07 1.25
CA ASP A 149 -13.34 1.07 1.79
C ASP A 149 -13.33 1.61 3.22
N ILE A 150 -14.24 2.54 3.54
CA ILE A 150 -14.47 3.05 4.90
C ILE A 150 -15.95 2.88 5.24
N LEU A 151 -16.21 2.23 6.35
CA LEU A 151 -17.57 2.02 6.87
C LEU A 151 -17.83 2.97 8.03
N VAL A 152 -18.99 3.59 8.05
CA VAL A 152 -19.41 4.48 9.11
C VAL A 152 -20.79 4.06 9.65
N THR A 153 -20.99 4.22 10.96
CA THR A 153 -22.31 4.03 11.59
C THR A 153 -22.51 5.05 12.71
N GLY A 154 -23.75 5.25 13.08
CA GLY A 154 -24.18 6.19 14.11
C GLY A 154 -25.56 6.77 13.82
N PRO A 155 -26.13 7.55 14.73
CA PRO A 155 -27.47 8.11 14.58
C PRO A 155 -27.62 9.06 13.39
N ASP A 156 -26.52 9.66 12.92
CA ASP A 156 -26.49 10.52 11.72
C ASP A 156 -25.31 10.15 10.80
N ALA A 157 -25.14 8.85 10.53
CA ALA A 157 -24.06 8.35 9.68
C ALA A 157 -24.17 8.89 8.24
N THR A 158 -25.34 9.30 7.79
CA THR A 158 -25.54 9.90 6.46
C THR A 158 -24.87 11.26 6.33
N ALA A 159 -24.76 12.03 7.42
CA ALA A 159 -23.99 13.28 7.42
C ALA A 159 -22.50 13.05 7.16
N ALA A 160 -21.96 11.86 7.49
CA ALA A 160 -20.60 11.50 7.16
C ALA A 160 -20.37 11.40 5.63
N ILE A 161 -21.39 11.01 4.86
CA ILE A 161 -21.32 10.97 3.39
C ILE A 161 -21.16 12.39 2.81
N GLU A 162 -21.90 13.37 3.36
CA GLU A 162 -21.77 14.78 2.96
C GLU A 162 -20.39 15.33 3.36
N ARG A 163 -19.94 14.99 4.57
CA ARG A 163 -18.63 15.40 5.09
C ARG A 163 -17.51 14.81 4.25
N PHE A 164 -17.59 13.53 3.88
CA PHE A 164 -16.65 12.92 2.96
C PHE A 164 -16.64 13.64 1.61
N ALA A 165 -17.80 13.89 1.01
CA ALA A 165 -17.89 14.54 -0.30
C ALA A 165 -17.33 15.98 -0.33
N SER A 166 -17.18 16.61 0.84
CA SER A 166 -16.55 17.93 1.00
C SER A 166 -15.10 17.88 1.48
N TYR A 167 -14.48 16.70 1.55
CA TYR A 167 -13.10 16.55 2.02
C TYR A 167 -12.13 17.29 1.08
N PRO A 168 -11.22 18.15 1.60
CA PRO A 168 -10.44 19.07 0.77
C PRO A 168 -9.49 18.41 -0.24
N ARG A 169 -9.06 17.17 0.02
CA ARG A 169 -8.15 16.43 -0.87
C ARG A 169 -8.86 15.64 -1.97
N ILE A 170 -10.19 15.72 -2.08
CA ILE A 170 -10.93 15.11 -3.19
C ILE A 170 -10.60 15.84 -4.49
N THR A 171 -10.14 15.08 -5.48
CA THR A 171 -9.85 15.57 -6.83
C THR A 171 -10.99 15.28 -7.81
N GLU A 172 -11.76 14.19 -7.57
CA GLU A 172 -12.88 13.78 -8.42
C GLU A 172 -13.91 13.03 -7.57
N VAL A 173 -15.17 13.43 -7.65
CA VAL A 173 -16.29 12.66 -7.07
C VAL A 173 -16.80 11.70 -8.14
N LEU A 174 -16.65 10.38 -7.91
CA LEU A 174 -17.07 9.33 -8.85
C LEU A 174 -18.55 9.01 -8.74
N ALA A 175 -19.06 8.96 -7.51
CA ALA A 175 -20.46 8.69 -7.21
C ALA A 175 -20.83 9.26 -5.84
N LYS A 176 -22.09 9.70 -5.69
CA LYS A 176 -22.65 10.14 -4.42
C LYS A 176 -24.13 9.77 -4.35
N GLY A 177 -24.50 9.09 -3.28
CA GLY A 177 -25.86 8.75 -2.91
C GLY A 177 -26.09 9.01 -1.42
N PRO A 178 -27.26 8.73 -0.88
CA PRO A 178 -27.59 9.03 0.53
C PRO A 178 -26.70 8.24 1.52
N ASN A 179 -26.35 7.00 1.21
CA ASN A 179 -25.63 6.09 2.11
C ASN A 179 -24.27 5.67 1.58
N LYS A 180 -23.84 6.20 0.44
CA LYS A 180 -22.54 5.87 -0.18
C LYS A 180 -22.02 7.07 -0.96
N ALA A 181 -20.70 7.30 -0.85
CA ALA A 181 -19.97 8.14 -1.80
C ALA A 181 -18.65 7.47 -2.19
N SER A 182 -18.21 7.75 -3.41
CA SER A 182 -16.94 7.29 -3.98
C SER A 182 -16.22 8.48 -4.58
N ALA A 183 -14.95 8.63 -4.28
CA ALA A 183 -14.14 9.75 -4.79
C ALA A 183 -12.68 9.33 -4.98
N LYS A 184 -11.96 10.08 -5.82
CA LYS A 184 -10.49 10.00 -5.89
C LYS A 184 -9.87 11.07 -5.01
N ILE A 185 -8.81 10.70 -4.32
CA ILE A 185 -8.10 11.52 -3.34
C ILE A 185 -6.64 11.68 -3.74
N GLY A 186 -6.12 12.89 -3.59
CA GLY A 186 -4.75 13.24 -3.92
C GLY A 186 -4.46 13.26 -5.42
N GLU A 187 -3.27 13.71 -5.77
CA GLU A 187 -2.80 13.71 -7.16
C GLU A 187 -2.62 12.29 -7.71
N GLU A 188 -2.33 11.34 -6.84
CA GLU A 188 -2.17 9.92 -7.16
C GLU A 188 -3.49 9.25 -7.52
N GLY A 189 -4.63 9.86 -7.16
CA GLY A 189 -5.96 9.41 -7.54
C GLY A 189 -6.42 8.13 -6.83
N LEU A 190 -6.03 7.93 -5.56
CA LEU A 190 -6.51 6.79 -4.75
C LEU A 190 -8.02 6.85 -4.62
N GLN A 191 -8.71 5.80 -5.09
CA GLN A 191 -10.16 5.70 -4.91
C GLN A 191 -10.49 5.35 -3.46
N VAL A 192 -11.46 6.10 -2.91
CA VAL A 192 -12.02 5.82 -1.59
C VAL A 192 -13.53 5.72 -1.68
N ASP A 193 -14.07 4.67 -1.09
CA ASP A 193 -15.49 4.40 -0.95
C ASP A 193 -15.90 4.56 0.52
N VAL A 194 -16.83 5.45 0.82
CA VAL A 194 -17.42 5.59 2.17
C VAL A 194 -18.85 5.11 2.16
N ARG A 195 -19.23 4.29 3.14
CA ARG A 195 -20.58 3.69 3.26
C ARG A 195 -21.13 3.93 4.66
N ALA A 196 -22.33 4.51 4.74
CA ALA A 196 -23.10 4.63 5.98
C ALA A 196 -23.99 3.40 6.13
N LEU A 197 -23.94 2.77 7.31
CA LEU A 197 -24.60 1.51 7.60
C LEU A 197 -25.36 1.60 8.93
N PRO A 198 -26.50 0.90 9.06
CA PRO A 198 -27.18 0.76 10.34
C PRO A 198 -26.30 0.02 11.35
N GLU A 199 -26.40 0.40 12.61
CA GLU A 199 -25.58 -0.15 13.69
C GLU A 199 -25.78 -1.67 13.86
N GLU A 200 -27.01 -2.13 13.73
CA GLU A 200 -27.38 -3.55 13.79
C GLU A 200 -26.81 -4.40 12.64
N SER A 201 -26.28 -3.77 11.57
CA SER A 201 -25.68 -4.46 10.42
C SER A 201 -24.18 -4.22 10.31
N PHE A 202 -23.62 -3.39 11.17
CA PHE A 202 -22.24 -2.91 11.03
C PHE A 202 -21.19 -4.02 11.05
N GLY A 203 -21.34 -5.01 11.94
CA GLY A 203 -20.39 -6.12 12.02
C GLY A 203 -20.46 -7.04 10.79
N ALA A 204 -21.67 -7.34 10.28
CA ALA A 204 -21.81 -8.12 9.07
C ALA A 204 -21.26 -7.38 7.84
N ALA A 205 -21.49 -6.07 7.75
CA ALA A 205 -20.92 -5.24 6.71
C ALA A 205 -19.39 -5.17 6.81
N LEU A 206 -18.85 -5.00 8.01
CA LEU A 206 -17.41 -4.97 8.23
C LEU A 206 -16.76 -6.30 7.79
N GLN A 207 -17.36 -7.43 8.13
CA GLN A 207 -16.93 -8.74 7.65
C GLN A 207 -16.99 -8.83 6.12
N TYR A 208 -18.11 -8.42 5.51
CA TYR A 208 -18.32 -8.49 4.07
C TYR A 208 -17.35 -7.62 3.28
N PHE A 209 -17.21 -6.33 3.65
CA PHE A 209 -16.33 -5.39 2.96
C PHE A 209 -14.85 -5.61 3.25
N THR A 210 -14.50 -6.19 4.39
CA THR A 210 -13.12 -6.64 4.66
C THR A 210 -12.70 -7.72 3.65
N GLY A 211 -13.59 -8.65 3.30
CA GLY A 211 -13.30 -9.74 2.36
C GLY A 211 -12.36 -10.79 2.99
N SER A 212 -11.51 -11.51 2.21
CA SER A 212 -11.42 -11.37 0.73
C SER A 212 -12.70 -11.84 0.02
N LYS A 213 -12.74 -11.68 -1.31
CA LYS A 213 -13.86 -12.23 -2.11
C LYS A 213 -13.97 -13.75 -1.92
N GLU A 214 -12.84 -14.43 -1.95
CA GLU A 214 -12.72 -15.88 -1.81
C GLU A 214 -13.18 -16.33 -0.42
N HIS A 215 -12.73 -15.64 0.62
CA HIS A 215 -13.17 -15.85 2.00
C HIS A 215 -14.68 -15.66 2.14
N ASN A 216 -15.25 -14.58 1.59
CA ASN A 216 -16.69 -14.33 1.61
C ASN A 216 -17.50 -15.42 0.88
N VAL A 217 -17.01 -15.94 -0.24
CA VAL A 217 -17.64 -17.04 -0.96
C VAL A 217 -17.66 -18.30 -0.10
N ALA A 218 -16.55 -18.63 0.56
CA ALA A 218 -16.44 -19.79 1.43
C ALA A 218 -17.37 -19.67 2.67
N LEU A 219 -17.39 -18.50 3.33
CA LEU A 219 -18.33 -18.24 4.45
C LEU A 219 -19.81 -18.34 4.03
N ARG A 220 -20.17 -17.75 2.88
CA ARG A 220 -21.54 -17.86 2.35
C ARG A 220 -21.90 -19.31 2.01
N THR A 221 -20.96 -20.07 1.46
CA THR A 221 -21.18 -21.50 1.19
C THR A 221 -21.43 -22.27 2.48
N ARG A 222 -20.67 -22.00 3.54
CA ARG A 222 -20.88 -22.57 4.87
C ARG A 222 -22.24 -22.17 5.44
N SER A 223 -22.62 -20.89 5.33
CA SER A 223 -23.92 -20.39 5.79
C SER A 223 -25.08 -21.13 5.12
N VAL A 224 -25.03 -21.29 3.80
CA VAL A 224 -26.07 -21.99 3.03
C VAL A 224 -26.21 -23.44 3.46
N LYS A 225 -25.09 -24.14 3.69
CA LYS A 225 -25.12 -25.53 4.21
C LYS A 225 -25.74 -25.64 5.60
N ALA A 226 -25.68 -24.56 6.40
CA ALA A 226 -26.32 -24.47 7.72
C ALA A 226 -27.78 -23.94 7.67
N GLY A 227 -28.38 -23.78 6.49
CA GLY A 227 -29.72 -23.22 6.35
C GLY A 227 -29.80 -21.71 6.64
N LEU A 228 -28.68 -21.00 6.51
CA LEU A 228 -28.54 -19.57 6.79
C LEU A 228 -28.21 -18.79 5.52
N LYS A 229 -28.48 -17.48 5.55
CA LYS A 229 -28.13 -16.53 4.49
C LYS A 229 -27.26 -15.42 5.08
N LEU A 230 -26.00 -15.30 4.61
CA LEU A 230 -25.06 -14.25 5.00
C LEU A 230 -25.02 -13.17 3.92
N SER A 231 -25.10 -11.90 4.35
CA SER A 231 -24.93 -10.71 3.51
C SER A 231 -24.32 -9.58 4.34
N GLU A 232 -24.07 -8.43 3.73
CA GLU A 232 -23.63 -7.21 4.40
C GLU A 232 -24.63 -6.64 5.42
N TYR A 233 -25.89 -7.12 5.40
CA TYR A 233 -26.93 -6.69 6.33
C TYR A 233 -27.06 -7.60 7.55
N GLY A 234 -26.42 -8.76 7.53
CA GLY A 234 -26.49 -9.71 8.64
C GLY A 234 -26.48 -11.17 8.20
N LEU A 235 -26.58 -12.03 9.20
CA LEU A 235 -26.81 -13.46 9.09
C LEU A 235 -28.27 -13.76 9.43
N PHE A 236 -28.99 -14.42 8.54
CA PHE A 236 -30.42 -14.66 8.63
C PHE A 236 -30.74 -16.15 8.52
N ARG A 237 -31.81 -16.63 9.15
CA ARG A 237 -32.40 -17.95 8.83
C ARG A 237 -32.99 -17.90 7.41
N ALA A 238 -32.58 -18.84 6.56
CA ALA A 238 -33.05 -18.85 5.17
C ALA A 238 -34.56 -19.09 5.06
N ALA A 239 -35.14 -19.88 5.97
CA ALA A 239 -36.54 -20.25 5.95
C ALA A 239 -37.47 -19.14 6.48
N SER A 240 -37.08 -18.41 7.53
CA SER A 240 -37.95 -17.42 8.20
C SER A 240 -37.58 -15.96 7.90
N GLY A 241 -36.35 -15.71 7.43
CA GLY A 241 -35.83 -14.35 7.31
C GLY A 241 -35.43 -13.72 8.65
N GLU A 242 -35.49 -14.48 9.77
CA GLU A 242 -35.09 -14.02 11.08
C GLU A 242 -33.60 -13.67 11.12
N LYS A 243 -33.25 -12.48 11.61
CA LYS A 243 -31.87 -12.05 11.80
C LYS A 243 -31.27 -12.74 13.02
N ILE A 244 -30.11 -13.37 12.85
CA ILE A 244 -29.42 -14.13 13.90
C ILE A 244 -28.23 -13.34 14.44
N ALA A 245 -27.49 -12.63 13.56
CA ALA A 245 -26.32 -11.84 13.90
C ALA A 245 -26.08 -10.76 12.86
N GLY A 246 -25.33 -9.70 13.21
CA GLY A 246 -24.99 -8.64 12.28
C GLY A 246 -24.32 -7.43 12.93
N GLU A 247 -24.50 -7.23 14.23
CA GLU A 247 -24.01 -6.06 14.96
C GLU A 247 -22.46 -6.07 15.11
N THR A 248 -21.89 -7.28 15.30
CA THR A 248 -20.44 -7.49 15.44
C THR A 248 -19.95 -8.60 14.53
N GLU A 249 -18.69 -8.52 14.08
CA GLU A 249 -18.06 -9.60 13.30
C GLU A 249 -18.00 -10.90 14.10
N GLU A 250 -17.61 -10.80 15.37
CA GLU A 250 -17.50 -11.96 16.29
C GLU A 250 -18.85 -12.67 16.42
N GLY A 251 -19.95 -11.91 16.47
CA GLY A 251 -21.31 -12.45 16.50
C GLY A 251 -21.63 -13.26 15.24
N VAL A 252 -21.24 -12.74 14.06
CA VAL A 252 -21.43 -13.43 12.78
C VAL A 252 -20.60 -14.74 12.73
N TYR A 253 -19.32 -14.70 13.07
CA TYR A 253 -18.47 -15.89 13.08
C TYR A 253 -18.96 -16.93 14.09
N ARG A 254 -19.28 -16.51 15.31
CA ARG A 254 -19.79 -17.38 16.38
C ARG A 254 -21.10 -18.08 15.97
N ALA A 255 -22.00 -17.36 15.31
CA ALA A 255 -23.27 -17.92 14.82
C ALA A 255 -23.06 -18.94 13.69
N LEU A 256 -21.92 -18.91 13.01
CA LEU A 256 -21.49 -19.91 12.01
C LEU A 256 -20.67 -21.06 12.65
N GLY A 257 -20.49 -21.08 13.98
CA GLY A 257 -19.67 -22.06 14.68
C GLY A 257 -18.17 -21.89 14.43
N LEU A 258 -17.71 -20.64 14.31
CA LEU A 258 -16.31 -20.29 14.04
C LEU A 258 -15.77 -19.35 15.13
N GLU A 259 -14.49 -19.49 15.44
CA GLU A 259 -13.76 -18.41 16.08
C GLU A 259 -13.69 -17.19 15.15
N TRP A 260 -13.54 -15.98 15.73
CA TRP A 260 -13.33 -14.79 14.93
C TRP A 260 -11.99 -14.88 14.20
N ILE A 261 -12.03 -14.71 12.90
CA ILE A 261 -10.85 -14.80 12.03
C ILE A 261 -10.25 -13.41 11.87
N PRO A 262 -8.99 -13.17 12.27
CA PRO A 262 -8.29 -11.92 12.00
C PRO A 262 -8.33 -11.53 10.51
N PRO A 263 -8.50 -10.25 10.18
CA PRO A 263 -8.55 -9.78 8.79
C PRO A 263 -7.39 -10.27 7.93
N GLU A 264 -6.18 -10.28 8.47
CA GLU A 264 -4.94 -10.68 7.80
C GLU A 264 -4.96 -12.12 7.28
N LEU A 265 -5.76 -13.00 7.92
CA LEU A 265 -5.89 -14.41 7.54
C LEU A 265 -6.99 -14.67 6.52
N ARG A 266 -7.87 -13.71 6.19
CA ARG A 266 -9.08 -13.88 5.37
C ARG A 266 -8.79 -13.98 3.87
N GLU A 267 -7.97 -14.94 3.45
CA GLU A 267 -7.57 -15.15 2.06
C GLU A 267 -7.99 -16.54 1.51
N ASN A 268 -8.86 -17.26 2.23
CA ASN A 268 -9.31 -18.62 1.88
C ASN A 268 -8.16 -19.62 1.70
N GLN A 269 -7.26 -19.65 2.68
CA GLN A 269 -6.09 -20.53 2.72
C GLN A 269 -6.17 -21.58 3.84
N GLY A 270 -7.40 -21.92 4.30
CA GLY A 270 -7.65 -22.90 5.37
C GLY A 270 -8.01 -22.28 6.72
N GLU A 271 -8.13 -20.94 6.79
CA GLU A 271 -8.45 -20.21 8.00
C GLU A 271 -9.87 -20.54 8.53
N ILE A 272 -10.81 -20.86 7.64
CA ILE A 272 -12.19 -21.17 8.03
C ILE A 272 -12.26 -22.53 8.73
N GLU A 273 -11.53 -23.53 8.23
CA GLU A 273 -11.39 -24.84 8.84
C GLU A 273 -10.65 -24.73 10.17
N ALA A 274 -9.54 -23.97 10.20
CA ALA A 274 -8.79 -23.73 11.43
C ALA A 274 -9.65 -23.06 12.51
N ALA A 275 -10.48 -22.06 12.13
CA ALA A 275 -11.41 -21.39 13.05
C ALA A 275 -12.51 -22.32 13.58
N ALA A 276 -12.98 -23.28 12.76
CA ALA A 276 -13.96 -24.27 13.19
C ALA A 276 -13.39 -25.28 14.20
N GLU A 277 -12.09 -25.49 14.17
CA GLU A 277 -11.37 -26.46 15.02
C GLU A 277 -10.63 -25.80 16.18
N GLY A 278 -10.74 -24.47 16.36
CA GLY A 278 -10.02 -23.73 17.40
C GLY A 278 -8.50 -23.75 17.22
N ARG A 279 -8.01 -23.75 15.96
CA ARG A 279 -6.60 -23.88 15.60
C ARG A 279 -6.06 -22.68 14.82
N LEU A 280 -6.70 -21.51 14.97
CA LEU A 280 -6.17 -20.29 14.37
C LEU A 280 -4.77 -19.97 14.92
N PRO A 281 -3.81 -19.53 14.10
CA PRO A 281 -2.52 -19.10 14.60
C PRO A 281 -2.66 -17.80 15.39
N ARG A 282 -1.85 -17.65 16.45
CA ARG A 282 -1.65 -16.34 17.06
C ARG A 282 -0.79 -15.49 16.12
N LEU A 283 -1.32 -14.34 15.72
CA LEU A 283 -0.56 -13.39 14.90
C LEU A 283 0.47 -12.63 15.74
N VAL A 284 1.55 -12.22 15.07
CA VAL A 284 2.57 -11.35 15.68
C VAL A 284 1.99 -9.94 15.83
N GLU A 285 2.11 -9.37 17.03
CA GLU A 285 1.71 -8.03 17.36
C GLU A 285 2.93 -7.13 17.59
N LEU A 286 2.74 -5.81 17.55
CA LEU A 286 3.82 -4.85 17.80
C LEU A 286 4.50 -5.10 19.16
N SER A 287 3.71 -5.49 20.17
CA SER A 287 4.21 -5.87 21.51
C SER A 287 5.12 -7.11 21.53
N ASP A 288 5.09 -7.93 20.48
CA ASP A 288 5.96 -9.10 20.36
C ASP A 288 7.34 -8.75 19.78
N ILE A 289 7.48 -7.58 19.15
CA ILE A 289 8.76 -7.13 18.58
C ILE A 289 9.71 -6.74 19.69
N ARG A 290 10.86 -7.39 19.73
CA ARG A 290 11.87 -7.23 20.79
C ARG A 290 13.13 -6.52 20.32
N GLY A 291 13.41 -6.53 19.04
CA GLY A 291 14.63 -5.96 18.49
C GLY A 291 14.57 -5.74 16.99
N ASP A 292 15.59 -5.07 16.49
CA ASP A 292 15.87 -4.86 15.08
C ASP A 292 17.30 -5.36 14.78
N LEU A 293 17.43 -6.19 13.76
CA LEU A 293 18.70 -6.86 13.42
C LEU A 293 19.38 -6.29 12.17
N HIS A 294 18.83 -5.22 11.59
CA HIS A 294 19.42 -4.62 10.40
C HIS A 294 19.14 -3.12 10.36
N MET A 295 20.17 -2.33 10.64
CA MET A 295 20.07 -0.87 10.51
C MET A 295 21.42 -0.26 10.12
N HIS A 296 21.34 0.89 9.45
CA HIS A 296 22.48 1.68 9.04
C HIS A 296 22.53 3.01 9.78
N THR A 297 23.76 3.47 10.01
CA THR A 297 24.02 4.75 10.67
C THR A 297 24.79 5.69 9.73
N THR A 298 25.16 6.88 10.23
CA THR A 298 26.00 7.81 9.47
C THR A 298 27.42 7.29 9.23
N ALA A 299 27.77 6.11 9.72
CA ALA A 299 29.03 5.44 9.36
C ALA A 299 29.00 4.88 7.94
N SER A 300 27.81 4.64 7.37
CA SER A 300 27.58 4.31 5.96
C SER A 300 26.55 5.28 5.34
N ASP A 301 25.35 4.82 5.04
CA ASP A 301 24.31 5.57 4.33
C ASP A 301 23.08 5.91 5.19
N GLY A 302 23.09 5.55 6.46
CA GLY A 302 22.05 5.90 7.42
C GLY A 302 22.03 7.39 7.79
N ARG A 303 20.94 7.82 8.45
CA ARG A 303 20.72 9.24 8.81
C ARG A 303 21.08 9.59 10.25
N LEU A 304 21.04 8.61 11.15
CA LEU A 304 21.33 8.78 12.56
C LEU A 304 22.75 8.33 12.88
N THR A 305 23.44 9.04 13.79
CA THR A 305 24.68 8.50 14.35
C THR A 305 24.38 7.24 15.17
N PRO A 306 25.37 6.34 15.43
CA PRO A 306 25.15 5.18 16.29
C PRO A 306 24.52 5.53 17.64
N ALA A 307 24.96 6.59 18.29
CA ALA A 307 24.41 7.04 19.57
C ALA A 307 22.96 7.50 19.46
N GLN A 308 22.58 8.21 18.39
CA GLN A 308 21.20 8.63 18.14
C GLN A 308 20.29 7.44 17.83
N ALA A 309 20.76 6.48 17.02
CA ALA A 309 20.02 5.26 16.73
C ALA A 309 19.75 4.48 18.03
N ILE A 310 20.79 4.22 18.84
CA ILE A 310 20.66 3.55 20.15
C ILE A 310 19.64 4.25 21.04
N ALA A 311 19.70 5.59 21.17
CA ALA A 311 18.76 6.35 21.97
C ALA A 311 17.29 6.20 21.48
N CYS A 312 17.09 6.31 20.15
CA CYS A 312 15.78 6.18 19.52
C CYS A 312 15.13 4.80 19.79
N TYR A 313 15.88 3.73 19.56
CA TYR A 313 15.36 2.36 19.76
C TYR A 313 15.14 2.03 21.24
N ARG A 314 15.98 2.56 22.14
CA ARG A 314 15.79 2.43 23.58
C ARG A 314 14.50 3.12 24.05
N GLU A 315 14.23 4.34 23.58
CA GLU A 315 12.99 5.08 23.89
C GLU A 315 11.74 4.31 23.40
N GLN A 316 11.86 3.56 22.33
CA GLN A 316 10.78 2.69 21.82
C GLN A 316 10.65 1.36 22.56
N GLY A 317 11.51 1.08 23.55
CA GLY A 317 11.45 -0.12 24.39
C GLY A 317 12.03 -1.39 23.76
N TYR A 318 12.90 -1.26 22.75
CA TYR A 318 13.61 -2.41 22.18
C TYR A 318 14.58 -3.03 23.18
N HIS A 319 14.72 -4.35 23.15
CA HIS A 319 15.61 -5.11 24.02
C HIS A 319 16.98 -5.30 23.40
N PHE A 320 17.06 -5.35 22.10
CA PHE A 320 18.32 -5.47 21.35
C PHE A 320 18.20 -4.83 19.96
N ILE A 321 19.36 -4.40 19.42
CA ILE A 321 19.49 -3.93 18.05
C ILE A 321 20.81 -4.44 17.47
N ALA A 322 20.91 -4.56 16.13
CA ALA A 322 22.17 -4.76 15.44
C ALA A 322 22.46 -3.57 14.52
N ILE A 323 23.61 -2.97 14.68
CA ILE A 323 24.11 -1.92 13.77
C ILE A 323 24.94 -2.61 12.70
N THR A 324 24.49 -2.52 11.44
CA THR A 324 25.00 -3.29 10.30
C THR A 324 25.37 -2.38 9.14
N ASP A 325 26.19 -1.37 9.40
CA ASP A 325 26.63 -0.44 8.36
C ASP A 325 27.33 -1.14 7.19
N HIS A 326 27.20 -0.57 5.97
CA HIS A 326 27.86 -1.10 4.77
C HIS A 326 29.39 -1.08 4.94
N ASP A 327 30.01 -2.22 4.69
CA ASP A 327 31.47 -2.45 4.62
C ASP A 327 32.25 -1.94 5.83
N THR A 328 31.60 -1.63 6.96
CA THR A 328 32.22 -1.14 8.17
C THR A 328 31.52 -1.61 9.44
N VAL A 329 32.31 -1.78 10.52
CA VAL A 329 31.79 -2.04 11.86
C VAL A 329 31.80 -0.72 12.63
N ALA A 330 30.63 -0.08 12.72
CA ALA A 330 30.51 1.24 13.31
C ALA A 330 30.45 1.26 14.85
N CYS A 331 30.07 0.14 15.46
CA CYS A 331 29.87 0.04 16.90
C CYS A 331 30.22 -1.35 17.42
N PRO A 332 31.05 -1.48 18.50
CA PRO A 332 31.29 -2.78 19.12
C PRO A 332 30.06 -3.27 19.89
N THR A 333 29.95 -4.58 20.04
CA THR A 333 28.87 -5.18 20.87
C THR A 333 29.02 -4.73 22.33
N HIS A 334 27.95 -4.18 22.88
CA HIS A 334 27.89 -3.75 24.28
C HIS A 334 26.43 -3.69 24.77
N THR A 335 26.24 -3.40 26.04
CA THR A 335 24.89 -3.14 26.61
C THR A 335 24.80 -1.69 27.03
N ASP A 336 23.76 -0.99 26.58
CA ASP A 336 23.44 0.38 26.98
C ASP A 336 22.08 0.42 27.67
N ALA A 337 22.07 0.83 28.95
CA ALA A 337 20.86 0.93 29.79
C ALA A 337 19.92 -0.28 29.70
N GLY A 338 20.47 -1.48 29.64
CA GLY A 338 19.72 -2.75 29.56
C GLY A 338 19.36 -3.23 28.14
N MET A 339 19.58 -2.42 27.09
CA MET A 339 19.43 -2.84 25.69
C MET A 339 20.76 -3.39 25.17
N LEU A 340 20.72 -4.55 24.52
CA LEU A 340 21.89 -5.16 23.88
C LEU A 340 22.09 -4.55 22.49
N ILE A 341 23.27 -3.99 22.24
CA ILE A 341 23.72 -3.50 20.96
C ILE A 341 24.67 -4.55 20.36
N LEU A 342 24.28 -5.12 19.23
CA LEU A 342 25.06 -6.09 18.47
C LEU A 342 25.90 -5.38 17.42
N SER A 343 27.14 -5.78 17.32
CA SER A 343 28.03 -5.39 16.23
C SER A 343 27.70 -6.22 15.00
N GLY A 344 27.48 -5.58 13.87
CA GLY A 344 27.24 -6.22 12.59
C GLY A 344 27.90 -5.47 11.44
N ILE A 345 27.84 -6.03 10.27
CA ILE A 345 28.31 -5.45 9.01
C ILE A 345 27.47 -5.99 7.86
N GLU A 346 27.09 -5.13 6.95
CA GLU A 346 26.53 -5.52 5.66
C GLU A 346 27.63 -5.48 4.61
N LEU A 347 27.95 -6.62 4.01
CA LEU A 347 29.00 -6.73 3.00
C LEU A 347 28.36 -6.66 1.60
N GLY A 348 28.74 -5.66 0.82
CA GLY A 348 28.46 -5.60 -0.61
C GLY A 348 29.38 -6.58 -1.37
N TYR A 349 28.79 -7.49 -2.15
CA TYR A 349 29.51 -8.40 -3.02
C TYR A 349 29.10 -8.20 -4.46
N GLU A 350 30.01 -7.72 -5.31
CA GLU A 350 29.82 -7.66 -6.75
C GLU A 350 30.23 -9.00 -7.37
N LEU A 351 29.30 -9.71 -7.99
CA LEU A 351 29.64 -10.88 -8.80
C LEU A 351 30.37 -10.44 -10.07
N PRO A 352 31.56 -10.95 -10.36
CA PRO A 352 32.27 -10.60 -11.58
C PRO A 352 31.43 -10.96 -12.81
N GLY A 353 30.96 -9.94 -13.55
CA GLY A 353 30.23 -10.08 -14.81
C GLY A 353 28.72 -9.85 -14.77
N GLU A 354 28.12 -9.51 -13.65
CA GLU A 354 26.74 -9.03 -13.57
C GLU A 354 26.72 -7.55 -13.16
N GLU A 355 26.58 -6.64 -14.12
CA GLU A 355 26.11 -5.28 -13.85
C GLU A 355 24.62 -5.39 -13.46
N LEU A 356 24.29 -5.16 -12.20
CA LEU A 356 22.92 -5.03 -11.71
C LEU A 356 22.21 -3.77 -12.29
#